data_c007dfd8ba449c2338ebaf3916854844
#
_entry.id   c007dfd8ba449c2338ebaf3916854844
#
_cell.length_a   1.000
_cell.length_b   1.000
_cell.length_c   1.000
_cell.angle_alpha   90.00
_cell.angle_beta   90.00
_cell.angle_gamma   90.00
#
_symmetry.space_group_name_H-M   'P 1'
#
loop_
_entity.id
_entity.type
_entity.pdbx_description
1 polymer ?
#
loop_
_entity_poly.entity_id
_entity_poly.type
_entity_poly.pdbx_seq_one_letter_code
_entity_poly.pdbx_strand_id
1 'polypeptide(L)'
;MVAAGLGAPLQSRPVNTSPTPDTPAGAVPNAAPAATGPSRSGAAPADVAHPKAIRSYVRRAGRTTTGQTKALAELGPRFVLPYAPQLLDADAAFGRHAPLILEIGFGMGEATAHIARVRPGDNFLCCEVHEPGVGALLKRIGEQGIANIRICAHDATEVLAHMLAPAQLDGIHIFFPDPWHKKKHNKRRLIQPPLVAQLAGRLKPGGYIHCATDWQPYAEQMLQVLGAEPLLANTAPDYAPKPDYRPLTKFENRGLRLGHGVWDLVFTRR
;
A
#
# COMPACT_ATOMS: atom_id res chain seq x y z
N MET A 1 0.01 31.46 59.39
CA MET A 1 -1.15 32.36 59.17
C MET A 1 -1.93 31.70 58.07
N VAL A 2 -2.98 30.88 58.38
CA VAL A 2 -4.39 31.28 58.53
C VAL A 2 -4.92 31.73 57.15
N ALA A 3 -5.95 31.21 56.53
CA ALA A 3 -7.07 30.27 56.75
C ALA A 3 -7.69 30.03 55.39
N ALA A 4 -8.20 28.86 55.01
CA ALA A 4 -9.52 28.28 55.28
C ALA A 4 -10.71 28.98 54.62
N GLY A 5 -11.55 28.16 53.99
CA GLY A 5 -12.96 28.41 53.73
C GLY A 5 -13.43 27.80 52.40
N LEU A 6 -13.96 26.61 52.35
CA LEU A 6 -15.32 26.15 52.54
C LEU A 6 -16.34 26.68 51.50
N GLY A 7 -16.97 25.76 50.77
CA GLY A 7 -18.36 25.59 50.69
C GLY A 7 -18.91 25.06 49.38
N ALA A 8 -19.33 23.81 49.33
CA ALA A 8 -20.34 23.31 48.39
C ALA A 8 -21.74 23.77 48.79
N PRO A 9 -22.79 23.70 47.95
CA PRO A 9 -23.56 22.46 47.96
C PRO A 9 -24.17 22.03 46.58
N LEU A 10 -24.59 20.80 46.57
CA LEU A 10 -25.50 20.05 45.72
C LEU A 10 -26.87 20.71 45.49
N GLN A 11 -27.46 20.48 44.33
CA GLN A 11 -28.91 20.22 44.11
C GLN A 11 -29.11 19.78 42.68
N SER A 12 -29.51 18.61 42.44
CA SER A 12 -30.80 17.89 42.32
C SER A 12 -31.41 17.90 40.93
N ARG A 13 -31.58 16.68 40.41
CA ARG A 13 -32.40 16.28 39.23
C ARG A 13 -33.88 16.67 39.42
N PRO A 14 -34.64 16.69 38.32
CA PRO A 14 -35.77 15.78 38.24
C PRO A 14 -35.87 14.97 36.96
N VAL A 15 -36.46 13.81 37.16
CA VAL A 15 -37.01 12.82 36.25
C VAL A 15 -38.39 13.30 35.81
N ASN A 16 -38.78 13.10 34.52
CA ASN A 16 -40.18 12.72 34.22
C ASN A 16 -40.33 12.28 32.76
N THR A 17 -40.64 11.03 32.56
CA THR A 17 -41.87 10.36 32.10
C THR A 17 -42.40 10.67 30.71
N SER A 18 -42.48 9.58 29.92
CA SER A 18 -43.26 9.37 28.71
C SER A 18 -44.77 9.63 28.87
N PRO A 19 -45.51 9.82 27.81
CA PRO A 19 -46.38 8.72 27.36
C PRO A 19 -46.51 8.56 25.83
N THR A 20 -46.68 7.35 25.38
CA THR A 20 -47.51 6.96 24.23
C THR A 20 -48.99 7.06 24.60
N PRO A 21 -49.95 7.30 23.69
CA PRO A 21 -50.51 6.20 22.91
C PRO A 21 -51.14 6.60 21.54
N ASP A 22 -51.50 5.56 20.86
CA ASP A 22 -52.72 5.24 20.08
C ASP A 22 -52.70 5.31 18.58
N THR A 23 -52.87 4.11 18.02
CA THR A 23 -53.46 3.78 16.71
C THR A 23 -54.98 4.01 16.73
N PRO A 24 -55.60 4.29 15.57
CA PRO A 24 -56.50 3.27 15.07
C PRO A 24 -56.48 3.00 13.55
N ALA A 25 -56.95 1.82 13.27
CA ALA A 25 -57.14 1.12 12.03
C ALA A 25 -58.22 1.76 11.12
N GLY A 26 -58.15 1.42 9.81
CA GLY A 26 -59.31 1.63 8.93
C GLY A 26 -59.03 1.40 7.44
N ALA A 27 -59.30 0.15 7.01
CA ALA A 27 -60.04 -0.29 5.82
C ALA A 27 -59.50 -0.08 4.39
N VAL A 28 -59.34 -1.19 3.73
CA VAL A 28 -59.30 -1.59 2.28
C VAL A 28 -60.66 -1.34 1.55
N PRO A 29 -60.86 -1.60 0.28
CA PRO A 29 -60.02 -1.86 -0.90
C PRO A 29 -60.43 -1.10 -2.17
N ASN A 30 -59.69 -1.11 -3.23
CA ASN A 30 -60.31 -1.22 -4.58
C ASN A 30 -59.40 -1.85 -5.62
N ALA A 31 -60.03 -2.57 -6.51
CA ALA A 31 -59.51 -3.56 -7.43
C ALA A 31 -59.04 -2.95 -8.76
N ALA A 32 -58.33 -3.79 -9.50
CA ALA A 32 -57.65 -3.71 -10.78
C ALA A 32 -58.43 -3.02 -11.95
N PRO A 33 -57.73 -2.80 -13.09
CA PRO A 33 -57.76 -3.84 -14.12
C PRO A 33 -56.38 -4.14 -14.80
N ALA A 34 -56.33 -5.34 -15.31
CA ALA A 34 -55.28 -5.94 -16.09
C ALA A 34 -55.09 -5.22 -17.44
N ALA A 35 -53.80 -5.05 -17.83
CA ALA A 35 -53.44 -4.80 -19.22
C ALA A 35 -52.33 -5.74 -19.60
N THR A 36 -52.67 -6.67 -20.49
CA THR A 36 -51.80 -7.57 -21.23
C THR A 36 -50.94 -6.79 -22.21
N GLY A 37 -49.61 -6.97 -22.12
CA GLY A 37 -48.65 -6.50 -23.12
C GLY A 37 -47.48 -7.47 -23.21
N PRO A 38 -46.79 -7.61 -24.36
CA PRO A 38 -46.16 -8.85 -24.79
C PRO A 38 -44.84 -9.16 -24.11
N SER A 39 -44.68 -10.43 -23.84
CA SER A 39 -43.43 -11.13 -23.47
C SER A 39 -42.25 -10.70 -24.39
N ARG A 40 -41.26 -10.06 -23.83
CA ARG A 40 -39.93 -9.97 -24.41
C ARG A 40 -39.00 -10.83 -23.56
N SER A 41 -38.73 -12.01 -24.07
CA SER A 41 -37.63 -12.88 -23.64
C SER A 41 -36.30 -12.17 -24.03
N GLY A 42 -35.79 -11.34 -23.13
CA GLY A 42 -34.43 -10.85 -23.16
C GLY A 42 -33.62 -11.76 -22.26
N ALA A 43 -32.89 -12.72 -22.85
CA ALA A 43 -31.85 -13.44 -22.11
C ALA A 43 -30.87 -12.40 -21.58
N ALA A 44 -30.70 -12.36 -20.26
CA ALA A 44 -29.62 -11.61 -19.62
C ALA A 44 -28.30 -12.10 -20.20
N PRO A 45 -27.34 -11.20 -20.53
CA PRO A 45 -26.04 -11.65 -20.99
C PRO A 45 -25.42 -12.51 -19.87
N ALA A 46 -24.94 -13.69 -20.26
CA ALA A 46 -24.24 -14.60 -19.37
C ALA A 46 -23.12 -13.84 -18.69
N ASP A 47 -23.12 -13.89 -17.37
CA ASP A 47 -22.06 -13.36 -16.51
C ASP A 47 -20.76 -14.02 -16.94
N VAL A 48 -19.95 -13.31 -17.74
CA VAL A 48 -18.61 -13.76 -18.14
C VAL A 48 -17.80 -13.70 -16.86
N ALA A 49 -17.65 -14.85 -16.20
CA ALA A 49 -16.82 -15.00 -15.03
C ALA A 49 -15.38 -14.56 -15.38
N HIS A 50 -15.05 -13.32 -15.12
CA HIS A 50 -13.69 -12.85 -15.24
C HIS A 50 -12.82 -13.71 -14.34
N PRO A 51 -11.77 -14.37 -14.86
CA PRO A 51 -10.88 -15.17 -14.04
C PRO A 51 -10.37 -14.27 -12.91
N LYS A 52 -10.58 -14.70 -11.64
CA LYS A 52 -10.12 -13.96 -10.47
C LYS A 52 -8.64 -13.67 -10.64
N ALA A 53 -8.26 -12.40 -10.77
CA ALA A 53 -6.89 -11.99 -10.93
C ALA A 53 -6.02 -12.62 -9.83
N ILE A 54 -4.91 -13.24 -10.21
CA ILE A 54 -3.96 -13.86 -9.29
C ILE A 54 -3.27 -12.74 -8.55
N ARG A 55 -3.58 -12.58 -7.25
CA ARG A 55 -2.93 -11.55 -6.42
C ARG A 55 -1.60 -12.06 -5.89
N SER A 56 -0.59 -11.21 -5.91
CA SER A 56 0.76 -11.45 -5.37
C SER A 56 0.80 -11.40 -3.83
N TYR A 57 -0.23 -10.88 -3.20
CA TYR A 57 -0.35 -10.70 -1.75
C TYR A 57 -1.64 -11.35 -1.19
N VAL A 58 -1.66 -11.54 0.12
CA VAL A 58 -2.86 -11.94 0.87
C VAL A 58 -3.23 -10.81 1.81
N ARG A 59 -4.43 -10.23 1.65
CA ARG A 59 -4.95 -9.30 2.65
C ARG A 59 -5.18 -10.06 3.95
N ARG A 60 -4.36 -9.78 4.95
CA ARG A 60 -4.55 -10.29 6.31
C ARG A 60 -5.19 -9.17 7.13
N ALA A 61 -6.29 -9.48 7.80
CA ALA A 61 -6.83 -8.61 8.83
C ALA A 61 -5.80 -8.57 9.98
N GLY A 62 -5.04 -7.49 10.07
CA GLY A 62 -4.10 -7.25 11.16
C GLY A 62 -4.75 -6.39 12.23
N ARG A 63 -4.40 -6.62 13.51
CA ARG A 63 -4.78 -5.69 14.57
C ARG A 63 -3.84 -4.49 14.53
N THR A 64 -4.39 -3.28 14.44
CA THR A 64 -3.64 -2.04 14.65
C THR A 64 -3.45 -1.81 16.15
N THR A 65 -2.29 -1.33 16.55
CA THR A 65 -2.08 -0.85 17.93
C THR A 65 -2.68 0.54 18.10
N THR A 66 -2.96 0.94 19.34
CA THR A 66 -3.45 2.29 19.65
C THR A 66 -2.57 3.39 19.05
N GLY A 67 -1.23 3.22 19.11
CA GLY A 67 -0.29 4.18 18.54
C GLY A 67 -0.37 4.26 17.00
N GLN A 68 -0.60 3.14 16.31
CA GLN A 68 -0.80 3.12 14.86
C GLN A 68 -2.13 3.77 14.47
N THR A 69 -3.21 3.50 15.20
CA THR A 69 -4.52 4.12 14.98
C THR A 69 -4.44 5.64 15.20
N LYS A 70 -3.77 6.09 16.26
CA LYS A 70 -3.53 7.51 16.53
C LYS A 70 -2.74 8.15 15.39
N ALA A 71 -1.63 7.56 14.97
CA ALA A 71 -0.82 8.07 13.88
C ALA A 71 -1.60 8.15 12.55
N LEU A 72 -2.47 7.16 12.26
CA LEU A 72 -3.33 7.19 11.09
C LEU A 72 -4.33 8.36 11.14
N ALA A 73 -4.93 8.62 12.29
CA ALA A 73 -5.87 9.72 12.46
C ALA A 73 -5.19 11.11 12.35
N GLU A 74 -4.01 11.28 12.96
CA GLU A 74 -3.32 12.57 13.06
C GLU A 74 -2.50 12.92 11.81
N LEU A 75 -1.80 11.92 11.25
CA LEU A 75 -0.86 12.11 10.15
C LEU A 75 -1.39 11.62 8.79
N GLY A 76 -2.39 10.74 8.81
CA GLY A 76 -3.02 10.22 7.59
C GLY A 76 -3.44 11.32 6.62
N PRO A 77 -4.17 12.36 7.03
CA PRO A 77 -4.60 13.44 6.15
C PRO A 77 -3.48 14.15 5.39
N ARG A 78 -2.27 14.17 5.96
CA ARG A 78 -1.10 14.82 5.35
C ARG A 78 -0.26 13.88 4.50
N PHE A 79 -0.11 12.62 4.90
CA PHE A 79 0.87 11.70 4.33
C PHE A 79 0.25 10.57 3.49
N VAL A 80 -1.04 10.26 3.67
CA VAL A 80 -1.72 9.22 2.90
C VAL A 80 -2.46 9.85 1.72
N LEU A 81 -2.03 9.49 0.52
CA LEU A 81 -2.68 9.91 -0.72
C LEU A 81 -3.83 8.93 -1.03
N PRO A 82 -5.02 9.42 -1.33
CA PRO A 82 -6.10 8.55 -1.81
C PRO A 82 -5.74 7.98 -3.17
N TYR A 83 -6.05 6.70 -3.38
CA TYR A 83 -6.02 6.15 -4.73
C TYR A 83 -7.11 6.82 -5.58
N ALA A 84 -6.73 7.27 -6.77
CA ALA A 84 -7.65 7.75 -7.79
C ALA A 84 -7.13 7.31 -9.17
N PRO A 85 -8.00 6.94 -10.12
CA PRO A 85 -7.59 6.54 -11.47
C PRO A 85 -7.25 7.78 -12.33
N GLN A 86 -6.30 8.58 -11.85
CA GLN A 86 -5.78 9.78 -12.51
C GLN A 86 -4.31 9.95 -12.19
N LEU A 87 -3.57 10.60 -13.07
CA LEU A 87 -2.13 10.81 -12.89
C LEU A 87 -1.86 11.66 -11.65
N LEU A 88 -0.87 11.24 -10.88
CA LEU A 88 -0.39 11.95 -9.70
C LEU A 88 0.55 13.09 -10.12
N ASP A 89 0.21 14.30 -9.71
CA ASP A 89 1.15 15.41 -9.65
C ASP A 89 2.06 15.22 -8.42
N ALA A 90 3.25 14.70 -8.66
CA ALA A 90 4.20 14.42 -7.59
C ALA A 90 4.69 15.70 -6.91
N ASP A 91 4.92 16.78 -7.66
CA ASP A 91 5.41 18.04 -7.11
C ASP A 91 4.38 18.67 -6.17
N ALA A 92 3.11 18.66 -6.57
CA ALA A 92 2.03 19.10 -5.70
C ALA A 92 1.86 18.20 -4.47
N ALA A 93 1.94 16.87 -4.65
CA ALA A 93 1.77 15.92 -3.54
C ALA A 93 2.88 16.05 -2.48
N PHE A 94 4.12 16.31 -2.88
CA PHE A 94 5.26 16.45 -1.97
C PHE A 94 5.55 17.89 -1.59
N GLY A 95 5.00 18.89 -2.31
CA GLY A 95 5.28 20.30 -2.12
C GLY A 95 6.69 20.70 -2.57
N ARG A 96 7.35 19.89 -3.40
CA ARG A 96 8.68 20.14 -3.97
C ARG A 96 8.94 19.28 -5.20
N HIS A 97 9.79 19.77 -6.08
CA HIS A 97 10.38 19.01 -7.17
C HIS A 97 11.61 18.23 -6.67
N ALA A 98 11.61 16.90 -6.83
CA ALA A 98 12.72 16.02 -6.45
C ALA A 98 12.58 14.66 -7.18
N PRO A 99 13.67 13.87 -7.26
CA PRO A 99 13.59 12.50 -7.79
C PRO A 99 12.51 11.70 -7.08
N LEU A 100 11.68 10.99 -7.85
CA LEU A 100 10.55 10.21 -7.34
C LEU A 100 10.89 8.71 -7.31
N ILE A 101 10.87 8.13 -6.12
CA ILE A 101 11.11 6.71 -5.88
C ILE A 101 9.79 6.05 -5.49
N LEU A 102 9.42 4.98 -6.19
CA LEU A 102 8.28 4.13 -5.82
C LEU A 102 8.77 2.98 -4.95
N GLU A 103 8.21 2.80 -3.76
CA GLU A 103 8.42 1.58 -2.96
C GLU A 103 7.16 0.73 -2.94
N ILE A 104 7.29 -0.57 -3.25
CA ILE A 104 6.19 -1.53 -3.30
C ILE A 104 6.31 -2.51 -2.16
N GLY A 105 5.33 -2.49 -1.23
CA GLY A 105 5.27 -3.43 -0.13
C GLY A 105 6.24 -3.11 1.00
N PHE A 106 6.12 -1.93 1.61
CA PHE A 106 7.04 -1.49 2.67
C PHE A 106 6.85 -2.20 4.03
N GLY A 107 5.84 -3.05 4.17
CA GLY A 107 5.59 -3.80 5.40
C GLY A 107 5.38 -2.86 6.61
N MET A 108 6.21 -3.00 7.65
CA MET A 108 6.15 -2.13 8.85
C MET A 108 6.94 -0.82 8.70
N GLY A 109 7.55 -0.56 7.54
CA GLY A 109 8.18 0.71 7.17
C GLY A 109 9.50 1.02 7.90
N GLU A 110 10.19 0.03 8.48
CA GLU A 110 11.49 0.27 9.15
C GLU A 110 12.57 0.67 8.13
N ALA A 111 12.69 -0.10 7.05
CA ALA A 111 13.63 0.20 5.97
C ALA A 111 13.27 1.49 5.25
N THR A 112 12.00 1.69 4.94
CA THR A 112 11.46 2.89 4.28
C THR A 112 11.82 4.16 5.04
N ALA A 113 11.54 4.19 6.36
CA ALA A 113 11.86 5.35 7.20
C ALA A 113 13.37 5.62 7.26
N HIS A 114 14.20 4.56 7.33
CA HIS A 114 15.65 4.71 7.28
C HIS A 114 16.12 5.29 5.93
N ILE A 115 15.66 4.72 4.81
CA ILE A 115 16.06 5.13 3.46
C ILE A 115 15.66 6.57 3.21
N ALA A 116 14.43 6.97 3.56
CA ALA A 116 13.97 8.34 3.40
C ALA A 116 14.82 9.37 4.17
N ARG A 117 15.36 8.99 5.33
CA ARG A 117 16.25 9.85 6.13
C ARG A 117 17.66 9.96 5.56
N VAL A 118 18.22 8.88 5.03
CA VAL A 118 19.58 8.91 4.44
C VAL A 118 19.58 9.46 3.02
N ARG A 119 18.40 9.54 2.40
CA ARG A 119 18.18 10.12 1.07
C ARG A 119 17.16 11.29 1.13
N PRO A 120 17.44 12.36 1.86
CA PRO A 120 16.48 13.46 2.06
C PRO A 120 16.20 14.25 0.78
N GLY A 121 17.05 14.13 -0.23
CA GLY A 121 16.89 14.75 -1.55
C GLY A 121 15.82 14.10 -2.43
N ASP A 122 15.38 12.88 -2.10
CA ASP A 122 14.40 12.14 -2.91
C ASP A 122 13.00 12.20 -2.28
N ASN A 123 11.99 12.00 -3.11
CA ASN A 123 10.59 11.80 -2.72
C ASN A 123 10.25 10.30 -2.81
N PHE A 124 9.59 9.75 -1.80
CA PHE A 124 9.22 8.34 -1.72
C PHE A 124 7.71 8.19 -1.76
N LEU A 125 7.17 7.66 -2.86
CA LEU A 125 5.79 7.19 -2.95
C LEU A 125 5.76 5.71 -2.54
N CYS A 126 5.14 5.39 -1.41
CA CYS A 126 5.19 4.06 -0.82
C CYS A 126 3.81 3.39 -0.86
N CYS A 127 3.70 2.21 -1.49
CA CYS A 127 2.47 1.46 -1.61
C CYS A 127 2.45 0.28 -0.65
N GLU A 128 1.36 0.12 0.10
CA GLU A 128 1.13 -1.02 0.99
C GLU A 128 -0.37 -1.30 1.11
N VAL A 129 -0.73 -2.57 1.21
CA VAL A 129 -2.14 -3.01 1.36
C VAL A 129 -2.47 -3.44 2.79
N HIS A 130 -1.45 -3.54 3.65
CA HIS A 130 -1.57 -3.96 5.05
C HIS A 130 -1.69 -2.74 5.95
N GLU A 131 -2.91 -2.46 6.41
CA GLU A 131 -3.23 -1.27 7.22
C GLU A 131 -2.33 -1.08 8.47
N PRO A 132 -2.01 -2.13 9.28
CA PRO A 132 -1.05 -1.98 10.37
C PRO A 132 0.32 -1.48 9.93
N GLY A 133 0.76 -1.83 8.72
CA GLY A 133 2.00 -1.32 8.14
C GLY A 133 1.92 0.17 7.86
N VAL A 134 0.82 0.63 7.28
CA VAL A 134 0.56 2.06 7.03
C VAL A 134 0.61 2.85 8.35
N GLY A 135 -0.10 2.39 9.37
CA GLY A 135 -0.07 3.02 10.70
C GLY A 135 1.32 3.00 11.36
N ALA A 136 2.11 1.93 11.14
CA ALA A 136 3.47 1.83 11.67
C ALA A 136 4.43 2.82 10.99
N LEU A 137 4.34 2.96 9.66
CA LEU A 137 5.15 3.93 8.92
C LEU A 137 4.77 5.36 9.30
N LEU A 138 3.47 5.69 9.41
CA LEU A 138 3.01 7.00 9.85
C LEU A 138 3.54 7.35 11.25
N LYS A 139 3.51 6.40 12.18
CA LYS A 139 4.09 6.59 13.52
C LYS A 139 5.58 6.96 13.43
N ARG A 140 6.37 6.25 12.59
CA ARG A 140 7.80 6.55 12.38
C ARG A 140 8.00 7.91 11.72
N ILE A 141 7.16 8.28 10.76
CA ILE A 141 7.17 9.60 10.12
C ILE A 141 7.04 10.71 11.18
N GLY A 142 6.06 10.58 12.10
CA GLY A 142 5.87 11.56 13.17
C GLY A 142 7.02 11.59 14.17
N GLU A 143 7.46 10.41 14.66
CA GLU A 143 8.54 10.29 15.64
C GLU A 143 9.90 10.77 15.14
N GLN A 144 10.16 10.67 13.82
CA GLN A 144 11.45 10.97 13.23
C GLN A 144 11.46 12.25 12.37
N GLY A 145 10.33 12.95 12.28
CA GLY A 145 10.22 14.19 11.51
C GLY A 145 10.42 14.01 9.99
N ILE A 146 10.05 12.85 9.43
CA ILE A 146 10.25 12.54 8.01
C ILE A 146 9.21 13.31 7.18
N ALA A 147 9.66 14.05 6.16
CA ALA A 147 8.78 14.88 5.32
C ALA A 147 8.62 14.38 3.88
N ASN A 148 9.56 13.56 3.41
CA ASN A 148 9.71 13.14 2.01
C ASN A 148 9.07 11.78 1.68
N ILE A 149 8.10 11.33 2.47
CA ILE A 149 7.30 10.13 2.19
C ILE A 149 5.85 10.54 1.92
N ARG A 150 5.22 9.87 0.94
CA ARG A 150 3.77 9.79 0.77
C ARG A 150 3.38 8.33 0.64
N ILE A 151 2.24 7.98 1.23
CA ILE A 151 1.76 6.59 1.29
C ILE A 151 0.51 6.48 0.43
N CYS A 152 0.44 5.47 -0.42
CA CYS A 152 -0.80 5.05 -1.06
C CYS A 152 -1.20 3.68 -0.47
N ALA A 153 -2.24 3.66 0.35
CA ALA A 153 -2.74 2.45 1.00
C ALA A 153 -3.56 1.61 0.02
N HIS A 154 -2.94 1.21 -1.11
CA HIS A 154 -3.60 0.56 -2.23
C HIS A 154 -2.70 -0.46 -2.94
N ASP A 155 -3.27 -1.26 -3.85
CA ASP A 155 -2.52 -2.19 -4.69
C ASP A 155 -1.56 -1.42 -5.60
N ALA A 156 -0.26 -1.70 -5.47
CA ALA A 156 0.77 -1.01 -6.25
C ALA A 156 0.61 -1.21 -7.77
N THR A 157 0.01 -2.31 -8.20
CA THR A 157 -0.22 -2.57 -9.64
C THR A 157 -1.26 -1.60 -10.21
N GLU A 158 -2.29 -1.26 -9.44
CA GLU A 158 -3.30 -0.28 -9.83
C GLU A 158 -2.73 1.15 -9.75
N VAL A 159 -1.94 1.47 -8.70
CA VAL A 159 -1.22 2.75 -8.60
C VAL A 159 -0.30 2.93 -9.80
N LEU A 160 0.47 1.91 -10.16
CA LEU A 160 1.37 1.91 -11.30
C LEU A 160 0.63 2.12 -12.63
N ALA A 161 -0.53 1.50 -12.79
CA ALA A 161 -1.32 1.58 -14.01
C ALA A 161 -2.00 2.95 -14.19
N HIS A 162 -2.54 3.53 -13.10
CA HIS A 162 -3.46 4.65 -13.19
C HIS A 162 -2.91 5.98 -12.66
N MET A 163 -1.98 5.94 -11.68
CA MET A 163 -1.49 7.15 -11.02
C MET A 163 -0.12 7.59 -11.48
N LEU A 164 0.64 6.75 -12.19
CA LEU A 164 1.99 7.06 -12.62
C LEU A 164 2.07 7.19 -14.14
N ALA A 165 2.67 8.28 -14.62
CA ALA A 165 2.92 8.49 -16.04
C ALA A 165 4.11 7.65 -16.54
N PRO A 166 4.21 7.37 -17.84
CA PRO A 166 5.44 6.83 -18.42
C PRO A 166 6.64 7.73 -18.11
N ALA A 167 7.79 7.12 -17.83
CA ALA A 167 9.06 7.81 -17.56
C ALA A 167 8.95 8.88 -16.44
N GLN A 168 8.20 8.60 -15.36
CA GLN A 168 8.04 9.52 -14.23
C GLN A 168 8.96 9.18 -13.07
N LEU A 169 9.33 7.90 -12.91
CA LEU A 169 10.07 7.43 -11.74
C LEU A 169 11.59 7.49 -11.96
N ASP A 170 12.30 7.92 -10.93
CA ASP A 170 13.77 7.87 -10.89
C ASP A 170 14.27 6.55 -10.28
N GLY A 171 13.44 5.87 -9.48
CA GLY A 171 13.77 4.56 -8.92
C GLY A 171 12.56 3.79 -8.44
N ILE A 172 12.74 2.49 -8.28
CA ILE A 172 11.73 1.57 -7.74
C ILE A 172 12.39 0.64 -6.72
N HIS A 173 11.80 0.50 -5.55
CA HIS A 173 12.24 -0.41 -4.49
C HIS A 173 11.22 -1.51 -4.26
N ILE A 174 11.67 -2.77 -4.25
CA ILE A 174 10.84 -3.94 -3.96
C ILE A 174 11.66 -4.89 -3.07
N PHE A 175 11.47 -4.76 -1.76
CA PHE A 175 12.28 -5.50 -0.79
C PHE A 175 11.48 -6.62 -0.13
N PHE A 176 12.05 -7.83 -0.16
CA PHE A 176 11.53 -9.05 0.47
C PHE A 176 10.05 -9.32 0.15
N PRO A 177 9.64 -9.28 -1.14
CA PRO A 177 8.28 -9.65 -1.51
C PRO A 177 8.03 -11.12 -1.21
N ASP A 178 6.76 -11.49 -0.96
CA ASP A 178 6.38 -12.87 -0.62
C ASP A 178 7.00 -13.90 -1.60
N PRO A 179 7.86 -14.82 -1.13
CA PRO A 179 8.60 -15.73 -2.01
C PRO A 179 7.76 -16.89 -2.53
N TRP A 180 6.59 -17.18 -1.94
CA TRP A 180 5.69 -18.24 -2.34
C TRP A 180 6.43 -19.57 -2.55
N HIS A 181 7.04 -20.12 -1.51
CA HIS A 181 7.97 -21.26 -1.53
C HIS A 181 7.48 -22.49 -2.32
N LYS A 182 6.16 -22.79 -2.29
CA LYS A 182 5.59 -23.96 -3.01
C LYS A 182 5.56 -23.67 -4.51
N LYS A 183 6.16 -24.54 -5.33
CA LYS A 183 6.24 -24.41 -6.81
C LYS A 183 4.89 -24.06 -7.46
N LYS A 184 3.77 -24.67 -7.03
CA LYS A 184 2.42 -24.35 -7.53
C LYS A 184 1.97 -22.91 -7.26
N HIS A 185 2.63 -22.20 -6.35
CA HIS A 185 2.35 -20.81 -5.97
C HIS A 185 3.32 -19.80 -6.61
N ASN A 186 4.37 -20.21 -7.32
CA ASN A 186 5.33 -19.29 -7.94
C ASN A 186 4.66 -18.29 -8.90
N LYS A 187 3.54 -18.67 -9.53
CA LYS A 187 2.71 -17.76 -10.34
C LYS A 187 2.13 -16.57 -9.55
N ARG A 188 2.19 -16.59 -8.21
CA ARG A 188 1.75 -15.49 -7.33
C ARG A 188 2.90 -14.55 -6.96
N ARG A 189 4.15 -14.88 -7.28
CA ARG A 189 5.28 -14.01 -7.04
C ARG A 189 5.06 -12.69 -7.75
N LEU A 190 5.43 -11.59 -7.09
CA LEU A 190 5.21 -10.24 -7.60
C LEU A 190 6.01 -9.97 -8.87
N ILE A 191 7.28 -10.35 -8.88
CA ILE A 191 8.18 -10.13 -10.03
C ILE A 191 7.86 -11.16 -11.12
N GLN A 192 7.08 -10.70 -12.09
CA GLN A 192 6.65 -11.44 -13.27
C GLN A 192 6.80 -10.55 -14.52
N PRO A 193 6.96 -11.10 -15.74
CA PRO A 193 7.20 -10.31 -16.93
C PRO A 193 6.21 -9.16 -17.18
N PRO A 194 4.87 -9.33 -17.01
CA PRO A 194 3.93 -8.24 -17.26
C PRO A 194 4.11 -7.05 -16.29
N LEU A 195 4.43 -7.32 -15.02
CA LEU A 195 4.69 -6.24 -14.06
C LEU A 195 6.03 -5.58 -14.37
N VAL A 196 7.09 -6.35 -14.67
CA VAL A 196 8.41 -5.81 -14.94
C VAL A 196 8.39 -4.88 -16.16
N ALA A 197 7.66 -5.23 -17.21
CA ALA A 197 7.46 -4.35 -18.37
C ALA A 197 6.76 -3.02 -17.97
N GLN A 198 5.75 -3.08 -17.11
CA GLN A 198 5.11 -1.87 -16.59
C GLN A 198 6.07 -1.02 -15.75
N LEU A 199 6.82 -1.64 -14.83
CA LEU A 199 7.81 -0.96 -14.01
C LEU A 199 8.86 -0.27 -14.87
N ALA A 200 9.44 -0.98 -15.84
CA ALA A 200 10.42 -0.44 -16.77
C ALA A 200 9.87 0.74 -17.56
N GLY A 201 8.60 0.66 -18.02
CA GLY A 201 7.94 1.75 -18.75
C GLY A 201 7.69 3.01 -17.88
N ARG A 202 7.61 2.89 -16.56
CA ARG A 202 7.44 4.04 -15.65
C ARG A 202 8.74 4.68 -15.21
N LEU A 203 9.86 3.99 -15.32
CA LEU A 203 11.17 4.58 -15.05
C LEU A 203 11.55 5.60 -16.11
N LYS A 204 12.27 6.64 -15.73
CA LYS A 204 13.04 7.49 -16.64
C LYS A 204 14.24 6.74 -17.21
N PRO A 205 14.76 7.08 -18.40
CA PRO A 205 16.08 6.61 -18.82
C PRO A 205 17.12 6.91 -17.74
N GLY A 206 17.94 5.93 -17.39
CA GLY A 206 18.88 6.01 -16.26
C GLY A 206 18.27 5.76 -14.88
N GLY A 207 16.94 5.70 -14.74
CA GLY A 207 16.27 5.29 -13.51
C GLY A 207 16.52 3.81 -13.19
N TYR A 208 16.27 3.37 -11.96
CA TYR A 208 16.65 2.03 -11.52
C TYR A 208 15.53 1.26 -10.83
N ILE A 209 15.63 -0.07 -10.88
CA ILE A 209 14.86 -1.00 -10.03
C ILE A 209 15.84 -1.67 -9.08
N HIS A 210 15.54 -1.63 -7.78
CA HIS A 210 16.26 -2.36 -6.76
C HIS A 210 15.32 -3.38 -6.08
N CYS A 211 15.59 -4.66 -6.29
CA CYS A 211 14.92 -5.77 -5.61
C CYS A 211 15.87 -6.41 -4.60
N ALA A 212 15.33 -6.89 -3.48
CA ALA A 212 16.08 -7.73 -2.53
C ALA A 212 15.21 -8.90 -2.07
N THR A 213 15.83 -10.07 -1.87
CA THR A 213 15.17 -11.26 -1.32
C THR A 213 16.16 -12.12 -0.57
N ASP A 214 15.68 -12.87 0.45
CA ASP A 214 16.42 -13.87 1.22
C ASP A 214 16.11 -15.31 0.74
N TRP A 215 15.37 -15.45 -0.37
CA TRP A 215 14.99 -16.74 -0.94
C TRP A 215 15.66 -16.98 -2.29
N GLN A 216 16.71 -17.80 -2.33
CA GLN A 216 17.52 -18.01 -3.54
C GLN A 216 16.69 -18.37 -4.79
N PRO A 217 15.72 -19.33 -4.76
CA PRO A 217 14.94 -19.64 -5.96
C PRO A 217 14.07 -18.47 -6.45
N TYR A 218 13.84 -17.46 -5.63
CA TYR A 218 13.17 -16.24 -6.07
C TYR A 218 14.18 -15.21 -6.60
N ALA A 219 15.37 -15.13 -6.02
CA ALA A 219 16.46 -14.31 -6.56
C ALA A 219 16.82 -14.73 -7.99
N GLU A 220 16.93 -16.03 -8.24
CA GLU A 220 17.17 -16.60 -9.58
C GLU A 220 16.04 -16.24 -10.57
N GLN A 221 14.78 -16.36 -10.14
CA GLN A 221 13.64 -15.94 -10.97
C GLN A 221 13.65 -14.42 -11.23
N MET A 222 13.93 -13.60 -10.21
CA MET A 222 14.03 -12.14 -10.37
C MET A 222 15.11 -11.78 -11.38
N LEU A 223 16.30 -12.38 -11.26
CA LEU A 223 17.41 -12.17 -12.18
C LEU A 223 17.02 -12.51 -13.63
N GLN A 224 16.37 -13.66 -13.83
CA GLN A 224 15.88 -14.08 -15.14
C GLN A 224 14.83 -13.13 -15.70
N VAL A 225 13.83 -12.74 -14.90
CA VAL A 225 12.69 -11.93 -15.39
C VAL A 225 13.11 -10.48 -15.64
N LEU A 226 13.91 -9.88 -14.75
CA LEU A 226 14.44 -8.53 -14.94
C LEU A 226 15.44 -8.48 -16.11
N GLY A 227 16.30 -9.49 -16.24
CA GLY A 227 17.27 -9.59 -17.32
C GLY A 227 16.65 -9.82 -18.71
N ALA A 228 15.45 -10.40 -18.77
CA ALA A 228 14.70 -10.58 -20.01
C ALA A 228 13.96 -9.33 -20.49
N GLU A 229 13.82 -8.29 -19.65
CA GLU A 229 13.15 -7.04 -20.01
C GLU A 229 14.07 -6.18 -20.90
N PRO A 230 13.69 -5.89 -22.16
CA PRO A 230 14.57 -5.19 -23.10
C PRO A 230 14.99 -3.79 -22.66
N LEU A 231 14.15 -3.11 -21.88
CA LEU A 231 14.42 -1.76 -21.38
C LEU A 231 15.36 -1.74 -20.18
N LEU A 232 15.70 -2.89 -19.59
CA LEU A 232 16.53 -2.96 -18.40
C LEU A 232 17.93 -3.50 -18.71
N ALA A 233 18.90 -3.05 -17.94
CA ALA A 233 20.27 -3.57 -17.92
C ALA A 233 20.68 -3.88 -16.47
N ASN A 234 21.20 -5.08 -16.22
CA ASN A 234 21.77 -5.41 -14.92
C ASN A 234 23.02 -4.55 -14.67
N THR A 235 23.17 -4.04 -13.44
CA THR A 235 24.33 -3.24 -13.03
C THR A 235 25.52 -4.11 -12.57
N ALA A 236 25.31 -5.41 -12.44
CA ALA A 236 26.32 -6.39 -12.03
C ALA A 236 26.23 -7.63 -12.93
N PRO A 237 27.25 -8.50 -12.97
CA PRO A 237 27.17 -9.76 -13.74
C PRO A 237 25.98 -10.64 -13.33
N ASP A 238 25.71 -10.73 -12.03
CA ASP A 238 24.61 -11.49 -11.45
C ASP A 238 23.88 -10.62 -10.41
N TYR A 239 24.27 -10.68 -9.13
CA TYR A 239 23.69 -9.94 -8.02
C TYR A 239 24.57 -8.73 -7.67
N ALA A 240 23.92 -7.63 -7.37
CA ALA A 240 24.61 -6.41 -6.96
C ALA A 240 25.09 -6.52 -5.50
N PRO A 241 26.20 -5.86 -5.13
CA PRO A 241 26.48 -5.63 -3.73
C PRO A 241 25.34 -4.85 -3.09
N LYS A 242 25.04 -5.12 -1.79
CA LYS A 242 23.99 -4.40 -1.07
C LYS A 242 24.29 -2.91 -1.07
N PRO A 243 23.41 -2.05 -1.64
CA PRO A 243 23.60 -0.60 -1.60
C PRO A 243 23.57 -0.06 -0.17
N ASP A 244 24.39 0.95 0.13
CA ASP A 244 24.56 1.52 1.47
C ASP A 244 23.28 2.09 2.06
N TYR A 245 22.41 2.64 1.21
CA TYR A 245 21.14 3.19 1.67
C TYR A 245 20.15 2.13 2.18
N ARG A 246 20.30 0.84 1.77
CA ARG A 246 19.42 -0.23 2.24
C ARG A 246 19.91 -0.76 3.60
N PRO A 247 19.17 -0.55 4.70
CA PRO A 247 19.58 -1.04 6.00
C PRO A 247 19.49 -2.57 6.07
N LEU A 248 20.22 -3.16 6.97
CA LEU A 248 20.01 -4.54 7.38
C LEU A 248 18.68 -4.63 8.13
N THR A 249 17.74 -5.43 7.62
CA THR A 249 16.48 -5.69 8.29
C THR A 249 16.62 -6.69 9.42
N LYS A 250 15.67 -6.74 10.34
CA LYS A 250 15.64 -7.75 11.41
C LYS A 250 15.58 -9.18 10.85
N PHE A 251 14.84 -9.35 9.74
CA PHE A 251 14.72 -10.63 9.05
C PHE A 251 16.04 -11.05 8.43
N GLU A 252 16.71 -10.13 7.75
CA GLU A 252 18.02 -10.33 7.16
C GLU A 252 19.07 -10.69 8.20
N ASN A 253 19.15 -9.96 9.33
CA ASN A 253 20.04 -10.28 10.43
C ASN A 253 19.78 -11.69 11.01
N ARG A 254 18.52 -12.10 11.10
CA ARG A 254 18.17 -13.46 11.52
C ARG A 254 18.57 -14.49 10.47
N GLY A 255 18.31 -14.22 9.20
CA GLY A 255 18.70 -15.09 8.08
C GLY A 255 20.21 -15.30 8.02
N LEU A 256 20.99 -14.23 8.09
CA LEU A 256 22.46 -14.29 8.11
C LEU A 256 23.01 -15.14 9.25
N ARG A 257 22.44 -15.04 10.47
CA ARG A 257 22.82 -15.92 11.61
C ARG A 257 22.52 -17.41 11.37
N LEU A 258 21.57 -17.70 10.48
CA LEU A 258 21.19 -19.06 10.11
C LEU A 258 21.91 -19.53 8.83
N GLY A 259 22.86 -18.75 8.31
CA GLY A 259 23.60 -19.05 7.08
C GLY A 259 22.82 -18.81 5.80
N HIS A 260 21.71 -18.07 5.85
CA HIS A 260 20.93 -17.69 4.66
C HIS A 260 21.59 -16.50 3.97
N GLY A 261 21.68 -16.54 2.63
CA GLY A 261 22.09 -15.40 1.83
C GLY A 261 20.97 -14.36 1.67
N VAL A 262 21.37 -13.17 1.30
CA VAL A 262 20.45 -12.14 0.78
C VAL A 262 20.99 -11.69 -0.56
N TRP A 263 20.11 -11.58 -1.54
CA TRP A 263 20.44 -11.22 -2.91
C TRP A 263 19.83 -9.87 -3.23
N ASP A 264 20.69 -8.91 -3.56
CA ASP A 264 20.30 -7.61 -4.08
C ASP A 264 20.42 -7.62 -5.62
N LEU A 265 19.41 -7.13 -6.31
CA LEU A 265 19.36 -7.02 -7.76
C LEU A 265 19.09 -5.56 -8.12
N VAL A 266 20.02 -4.94 -8.82
CA VAL A 266 19.88 -3.55 -9.27
C VAL A 266 19.96 -3.51 -10.79
N PHE A 267 18.90 -3.02 -11.42
CA PHE A 267 18.80 -2.86 -12.85
C PHE A 267 18.53 -1.40 -13.19
N THR A 268 19.16 -0.89 -14.24
CA THR A 268 18.92 0.48 -14.73
C THR A 268 18.13 0.45 -16.01
N ARG A 269 17.28 1.46 -16.23
CA ARG A 269 16.63 1.65 -17.52
C ARG A 269 17.63 2.21 -18.52
N ARG A 270 17.70 1.56 -19.69
CA ARG A 270 18.48 2.00 -20.87
C ARG A 270 17.92 3.27 -21.48
#